data_94ce098e05c0bd7d8d10235ba51c667e
#
_entry.id   94ce098e05c0bd7d8d10235ba51c667e
#
_cell.length_a   1.000
_cell.length_b   1.000
_cell.length_c   1.000
_cell.angle_alpha   90.00
_cell.angle_beta   90.00
_cell.angle_gamma   90.00
#
_symmetry.space_group_name_H-M   'P 1'
#
loop_
_entity.id
_entity.type
_entity.pdbx_description
1 polymer ?
#
loop_
_entity_poly.entity_id
_entity_poly.type
_entity_poly.pdbx_seq_one_letter_code
_entity_poly.pdbx_strand_id
1 'polypeptide(L)'
;MNDVLTEISHWTARGDRAALAMVIDTQRSAPRPVGTKMAISEYGEVAGGVSGGCVEGAVVEIADRVLNHGDPPQLVHFGIADSEAWDVGLPCGGEIDVWVERYEP
;
A
#
# COMPACT_ATOMS: atom_id res chain seq x y z
N MET A 1 12.03 5.19 12.63
CA MET A 1 12.00 5.14 12.10
C MET A 1 11.65 4.73 10.90
N ASN A 2 11.63 5.10 9.98
CA ASN A 2 11.09 4.68 8.91
C ASN A 2 11.93 3.99 8.00
N ASP A 3 11.82 2.75 7.95
CA ASP A 3 12.67 1.98 7.17
C ASP A 3 12.19 1.74 5.79
N VAL A 4 11.04 2.28 5.41
CA VAL A 4 10.48 2.05 4.09
C VAL A 4 11.39 2.61 3.00
N LEU A 5 11.88 3.83 3.19
CA LEU A 5 12.76 4.42 2.18
C LEU A 5 14.10 3.74 2.12
N THR A 6 14.57 3.21 3.24
CA THR A 6 15.81 2.44 3.26
C THR A 6 15.67 1.18 2.41
N GLU A 7 14.56 0.46 2.56
CA GLU A 7 14.34 -0.74 1.78
C GLU A 7 14.19 -0.43 0.30
N ILE A 8 13.47 0.64 -0.03
CA ILE A 8 13.34 1.05 -1.43
C ILE A 8 14.71 1.34 -2.01
N SER A 9 15.58 2.00 -1.25
CA SER A 9 16.92 2.32 -1.73
C SER A 9 17.71 1.06 -2.02
N HIS A 10 17.59 0.05 -1.16
CA HIS A 10 18.26 -1.21 -1.40
C HIS A 10 17.74 -1.88 -2.68
N TRP A 11 16.44 -1.89 -2.87
CA TRP A 11 15.88 -2.54 -4.04
C TRP A 11 16.27 -1.81 -5.32
N THR A 12 16.19 -0.49 -5.32
CA THR A 12 16.51 0.25 -6.53
C THR A 12 18.00 0.20 -6.83
N ALA A 13 18.83 0.08 -5.80
CA ALA A 13 20.27 -0.05 -6.03
C ALA A 13 20.60 -1.38 -6.69
N ARG A 14 19.78 -2.43 -6.49
CA ARG A 14 19.95 -3.70 -7.18
C ARG A 14 19.36 -3.68 -8.58
N GLY A 15 18.69 -2.61 -8.97
CA GLY A 15 18.03 -2.55 -10.25
C GLY A 15 16.57 -2.96 -10.23
N ASP A 16 16.00 -3.21 -9.06
CA ASP A 16 14.60 -3.59 -8.96
C ASP A 16 13.71 -2.37 -9.00
N ARG A 17 12.53 -2.51 -9.57
CA ARG A 17 11.54 -1.46 -9.52
C ARG A 17 10.76 -1.59 -8.22
N ALA A 18 10.20 -0.49 -7.76
CA ALA A 18 9.43 -0.50 -6.52
C ALA A 18 8.23 0.41 -6.64
N ALA A 19 7.22 0.12 -5.84
CA ALA A 19 6.04 0.97 -5.70
C ALA A 19 5.99 1.48 -4.28
N LEU A 20 5.34 2.62 -4.13
CA LEU A 20 5.14 3.22 -2.82
C LEU A 20 3.64 3.38 -2.62
N ALA A 21 3.16 2.92 -1.49
CA ALA A 21 1.78 3.11 -1.09
C ALA A 21 1.77 3.99 0.14
N MET A 22 0.83 4.93 0.19
CA MET A 22 0.77 5.84 1.31
C MET A 22 -0.67 6.10 1.71
N VAL A 23 -0.92 6.09 3.00
CA VAL A 23 -2.23 6.44 3.52
C VAL A 23 -2.40 7.94 3.39
N ILE A 24 -3.40 8.38 2.62
CA ILE A 24 -3.62 9.80 2.40
C ILE A 24 -4.87 10.32 3.11
N ASP A 25 -5.73 9.43 3.58
CA ASP A 25 -6.89 9.85 4.34
C ASP A 25 -7.33 8.69 5.24
N THR A 26 -7.84 9.00 6.40
CA THR A 26 -8.32 7.98 7.32
C THR A 26 -9.62 8.44 7.92
N GLN A 27 -10.48 7.50 8.28
CA GLN A 27 -11.72 7.80 8.96
C GLN A 27 -11.94 6.76 10.04
N ARG A 28 -12.57 7.18 11.10
CA ARG A 28 -12.94 6.31 12.20
C ARG A 28 -11.72 5.70 12.87
N SER A 29 -11.74 4.41 13.11
CA SER A 29 -10.70 3.75 13.87
C SER A 29 -9.61 3.14 13.03
N ALA A 30 -9.17 3.86 12.00
CA ALA A 30 -8.14 3.35 11.14
C ALA A 30 -6.89 2.99 11.93
N PRO A 31 -6.22 1.89 11.59
CA PRO A 31 -5.10 1.41 12.41
C PRO A 31 -3.81 2.21 12.23
N ARG A 32 -3.69 2.95 11.15
CA ARG A 32 -2.47 3.73 10.90
C ARG A 32 -2.85 5.14 10.46
N PRO A 33 -2.07 6.13 10.82
CA PRO A 33 -2.39 7.52 10.48
C PRO A 33 -2.02 7.88 9.05
N VAL A 34 -2.54 9.02 8.61
CA VAL A 34 -2.17 9.60 7.32
C VAL A 34 -0.66 9.78 7.28
N GLY A 35 -0.07 9.48 6.15
CA GLY A 35 1.37 9.58 5.96
C GLY A 35 2.09 8.26 6.17
N THR A 36 1.41 7.24 6.67
CA THR A 36 2.03 5.93 6.83
C THR A 36 2.31 5.34 5.45
N LYS A 37 3.47 4.74 5.28
CA LYS A 37 3.94 4.27 3.98
C LYS A 37 4.23 2.79 3.97
N MET A 38 4.11 2.21 2.80
CA MET A 38 4.43 0.81 2.56
C MET A 38 5.14 0.75 1.22
N ALA A 39 6.24 0.02 1.16
CA ALA A 39 6.98 -0.14 -0.09
C ALA A 39 6.84 -1.57 -0.57
N ILE A 40 6.74 -1.75 -1.88
CA ILE A 40 6.57 -3.06 -2.49
C ILE A 40 7.53 -3.16 -3.66
N SER A 41 8.34 -4.23 -3.70
CA SER A 41 9.25 -4.43 -4.82
C SER A 41 8.53 -5.14 -5.96
N GLU A 42 9.13 -5.13 -7.14
CA GLU A 42 8.54 -5.81 -8.29
C GLU A 42 8.47 -7.32 -8.08
N TYR A 43 9.17 -7.84 -7.09
CA TYR A 43 9.14 -9.26 -6.78
C TYR A 43 8.24 -9.56 -5.57
N GLY A 44 7.49 -8.57 -5.10
CA GLY A 44 6.56 -8.81 -4.01
C GLY A 44 7.14 -8.68 -2.62
N GLU A 45 8.37 -8.20 -2.49
CA GLU A 45 8.92 -7.91 -1.16
C GLU A 45 8.23 -6.67 -0.60
N VAL A 46 8.05 -6.61 0.68
CA VAL A 46 7.28 -5.57 1.33
C VAL A 46 8.05 -4.98 2.50
N ALA A 47 7.96 -3.68 2.66
CA ALA A 47 8.49 -3.00 3.84
C ALA A 47 7.41 -2.04 4.34
N GLY A 48 7.22 -1.97 5.65
CA GLY A 48 6.19 -1.13 6.23
C GLY A 48 4.81 -1.72 6.08
N GLY A 49 3.80 -0.91 6.23
CA GLY A 49 2.42 -1.35 6.09
C GLY A 49 1.49 -0.17 6.22
N VAL A 50 0.25 -0.33 5.78
CA VAL A 50 -0.73 0.74 5.82
C VAL A 50 -1.88 0.43 6.77
N SER A 51 -1.99 -0.80 7.25
CA SER A 51 -3.14 -1.19 8.05
C SER A 51 -2.81 -2.16 9.17
N GLY A 52 -1.54 -2.56 9.31
CA GLY A 52 -1.20 -3.50 10.37
C GLY A 52 -1.62 -4.92 10.06
N GLY A 53 -1.77 -5.27 8.80
CA GLY A 53 -2.05 -6.65 8.39
C GLY A 53 -3.41 -6.84 7.75
N CYS A 54 -4.21 -5.79 7.66
CA CYS A 54 -5.57 -5.94 7.15
C CYS A 54 -5.65 -5.97 5.63
N VAL A 55 -4.99 -5.03 4.97
CA VAL A 55 -5.14 -4.88 3.53
C VAL A 55 -3.85 -4.95 2.75
N GLU A 56 -2.75 -5.29 3.39
CA GLU A 56 -1.46 -5.28 2.71
C GLU A 56 -1.43 -6.21 1.50
N GLY A 57 -2.09 -7.35 1.58
CA GLY A 57 -2.13 -8.25 0.43
C GLY A 57 -2.78 -7.62 -0.79
N ALA A 58 -3.86 -6.86 -0.56
CA ALA A 58 -4.52 -6.17 -1.67
C ALA A 58 -3.63 -5.09 -2.25
N VAL A 59 -2.89 -4.37 -1.40
CA VAL A 59 -1.98 -3.34 -1.86
C VAL A 59 -0.86 -3.96 -2.70
N VAL A 60 -0.37 -5.13 -2.30
CA VAL A 60 0.68 -5.81 -3.07
C VAL A 60 0.16 -6.16 -4.46
N GLU A 61 -1.08 -6.61 -4.59
CA GLU A 61 -1.63 -6.92 -5.89
C GLU A 61 -1.76 -5.69 -6.77
N ILE A 62 -2.17 -4.57 -6.18
CA ILE A 62 -2.28 -3.34 -6.94
C ILE A 62 -0.89 -2.86 -7.36
N ALA A 63 0.08 -2.96 -6.47
CA ALA A 63 1.45 -2.58 -6.79
C ALA A 63 2.02 -3.43 -7.91
N ASP A 64 1.69 -4.71 -7.92
CA ASP A 64 2.14 -5.59 -8.99
C ASP A 64 1.61 -5.12 -10.34
N ARG A 65 0.35 -4.70 -10.38
CA ARG A 65 -0.20 -4.22 -11.63
C ARG A 65 0.44 -2.90 -12.07
N VAL A 66 0.72 -2.03 -11.12
CA VAL A 66 1.39 -0.77 -11.45
C VAL A 66 2.80 -1.02 -11.98
N LEU A 67 3.52 -1.97 -11.39
CA LEU A 67 4.91 -2.19 -11.74
C LEU A 67 5.08 -3.11 -12.94
N ASN A 68 4.27 -4.16 -13.03
CA ASN A 68 4.51 -5.21 -13.99
C ASN A 68 3.49 -5.29 -15.11
N HIS A 69 2.37 -4.57 -14.97
CA HIS A 69 1.31 -4.62 -15.97
C HIS A 69 0.99 -3.25 -16.56
N GLY A 70 1.74 -2.23 -16.16
CA GLY A 70 1.60 -0.92 -16.79
C GLY A 70 0.42 -0.09 -16.31
N ASP A 71 -0.22 -0.47 -15.22
CA ASP A 71 -1.34 0.32 -14.71
C ASP A 71 -0.85 1.67 -14.20
N PRO A 72 -1.68 2.70 -14.29
CA PRO A 72 -1.30 4.01 -13.76
C PRO A 72 -1.37 4.03 -12.23
N PRO A 73 -0.81 5.07 -11.61
CA PRO A 73 -0.99 5.23 -10.16
C PRO A 73 -2.47 5.23 -9.81
N GLN A 74 -2.79 4.72 -8.65
CA GLN A 74 -4.19 4.51 -8.28
C GLN A 74 -4.47 4.95 -6.86
N LEU A 75 -5.66 5.50 -6.66
CA LEU A 75 -6.17 5.76 -5.33
C LEU A 75 -7.15 4.64 -5.01
N VAL A 76 -6.94 3.97 -3.89
CA VAL A 76 -7.76 2.83 -3.52
C VAL A 76 -8.35 3.06 -2.16
N HIS A 77 -9.63 2.81 -2.03
CA HIS A 77 -10.33 2.97 -0.75
C HIS A 77 -10.54 1.61 -0.12
N PHE A 78 -10.15 1.49 1.14
CA PHE A 78 -10.41 0.30 1.93
C PHE A 78 -11.24 0.72 3.14
N GLY A 79 -12.24 -0.05 3.47
CA GLY A 79 -13.07 0.35 4.57
C GLY A 79 -14.07 -0.72 4.96
N ILE A 80 -15.12 -0.30 5.64
CA ILE A 80 -16.18 -1.20 6.00
C ILE A 80 -16.85 -1.64 4.73
N ALA A 81 -16.92 -2.93 4.55
CA ALA A 81 -17.57 -3.46 3.38
C ALA A 81 -19.05 -3.16 3.45
N ASP A 82 -19.62 -2.70 2.35
CA ASP A 82 -21.01 -2.48 2.32
C ASP A 82 -21.64 -3.78 2.12
N SER A 83 -22.18 -4.00 0.99
CA SER A 83 -22.88 -5.21 0.73
C SER A 83 -22.02 -6.21 0.02
N GLU A 84 -20.87 -5.84 -0.41
CA GLU A 84 -20.02 -6.76 -1.14
C GLU A 84 -19.21 -7.55 -0.17
N ALA A 85 -19.61 -8.73 0.07
CA ALA A 85 -19.03 -9.54 1.12
C ALA A 85 -17.56 -9.85 0.92
N TRP A 86 -17.10 -9.79 -0.31
CA TRP A 86 -15.71 -10.12 -0.55
C TRP A 86 -14.79 -8.91 -0.50
N ASP A 87 -15.35 -7.72 -0.27
CA ASP A 87 -14.52 -6.54 -0.16
C ASP A 87 -13.63 -6.65 1.06
N VAL A 88 -12.45 -6.14 0.96
CA VAL A 88 -11.53 -6.14 2.07
C VAL A 88 -11.90 -4.99 3.00
N GLY A 89 -12.33 -5.31 4.18
CA GLY A 89 -12.63 -4.30 5.17
C GLY A 89 -11.57 -4.27 6.25
N LEU A 90 -11.61 -3.28 7.10
CA LEU A 90 -10.70 -3.19 8.20
C LEU A 90 -11.37 -3.78 9.43
N PRO A 91 -10.73 -4.74 10.10
CA PRO A 91 -11.36 -5.37 11.27
C PRO A 91 -11.71 -4.36 12.37
N CYS A 92 -11.00 -3.25 12.42
CA CYS A 92 -11.27 -2.24 13.44
C CYS A 92 -12.41 -1.32 13.07
N GLY A 93 -13.00 -1.49 11.89
CA GLY A 93 -14.12 -0.67 11.47
C GLY A 93 -13.74 0.67 10.89
N GLY A 94 -12.46 0.90 10.66
CA GLY A 94 -12.01 2.16 10.08
C GLY A 94 -12.04 2.15 8.57
N GLU A 95 -11.65 3.27 7.99
CA GLU A 95 -11.56 3.43 6.54
C GLU A 95 -10.27 4.16 6.23
N ILE A 96 -9.61 3.76 5.15
CA ILE A 96 -8.41 4.45 4.70
C ILE A 96 -8.43 4.57 3.19
N ASP A 97 -7.83 5.65 2.70
CA ASP A 97 -7.55 5.82 1.29
C ASP A 97 -6.06 5.70 1.11
N VAL A 98 -5.65 4.86 0.17
CA VAL A 98 -4.24 4.58 -0.06
C VAL A 98 -3.90 4.94 -1.49
N TRP A 99 -2.85 5.73 -1.67
CA TRP A 99 -2.34 6.09 -2.98
C TRP A 99 -1.20 5.14 -3.31
N VAL A 100 -1.26 4.48 -4.46
CA VAL A 100 -0.23 3.54 -4.88
C VAL A 100 0.39 4.04 -6.17
N GLU A 101 1.69 4.21 -6.17
CA GLU A 101 2.40 4.72 -7.34
C GLU A 101 3.74 4.02 -7.50
N ARG A 102 4.30 4.07 -8.71
CA ARG A 102 5.66 3.61 -8.91
C ARG A 102 6.59 4.62 -8.26
N TYR A 103 7.58 4.11 -7.53
CA TYR A 103 8.55 4.98 -6.89
C TYR A 103 9.60 5.38 -7.92
N GLU A 104 9.81 6.68 -8.07
CA GLU A 104 10.82 7.21 -8.97
C GLU A 104 11.81 7.98 -8.13
N PRO A 105 13.04 7.50 -8.00
CA PRO A 105 14.05 8.19 -7.19
C PRO A 105 14.50 9.50 -7.80
#